data_8d9cf4e91b1c409360589bf8bca0791a
#
_entry.id   8d9cf4e91b1c409360589bf8bca0791a
#
_cell.length_a   1.000
_cell.length_b   1.000
_cell.length_c   1.000
_cell.angle_alpha   90.00
_cell.angle_beta   90.00
_cell.angle_gamma   90.00
#
_symmetry.space_group_name_H-M   'P 1'
#
loop_
_entity.id
_entity.type
_entity.pdbx_description
1 polymer ?
#
loop_
_entity_poly.entity_id
_entity_poly.type
_entity_poly.pdbx_seq_one_letter_code
_entity_poly.pdbx_strand_id
1 'polypeptide(L)'
;MTLLAKRKERSIVPRMYYITTAIDYTNGPPHIGHAYEKVLADVLARWHRMKGEEVYFLTGVDQHGQKVQQTAEKLGITPQEHVDNITAKFLALWERLGISNDGWASTTDPRHKACVQKILTNLKDRGQLYKKSYKGFYSVRQEQFLTDKERDAEGSFGPEWGEVVELEEENWYFRLTDHVEWMKKFVEKSSGFVLPAFRKAEVLNAIDFDSDLCISRPKSRLSWGIELPFDPEFVTYVWFDALINYVSFAGYLAEPDSELPEFSKLWPADCEVIGKDILVPAHGVYWPAMLHAMGFSDEEMPTLLVHGWWNINGEKMSKSIGNVVDPNLLAEQFGPEPVRYYLVRDITTGKDANFDADRLVMLYNTELANDLGNLCNRSINMTRRYCDSVISDAEEYDDEASKALRVTMDQAVTLFSKYMDDNMVSDALAALNAQVSACNAYIEQQQPWQLAKDEAAAPRLRCVLRHLLECCAQTGYLIGCVLPDASARILDQLNAADLFRDRTPDTLAWGILPSGHRINDPAPVFPRILSEEEKAKLAEKAARTAKKQG
;
A
#
# COMPACT_ATOMS: atom_id res chain seq x y z
N MET A 1 -9.09 24.62 -3.33
CA MET A 1 -7.65 24.64 -3.66
C MET A 1 -6.99 23.65 -2.72
N THR A 2 -6.59 22.49 -3.23
CA THR A 2 -6.00 21.39 -2.48
C THR A 2 -4.64 21.77 -1.87
N LEU A 3 -4.31 21.22 -0.72
CA LEU A 3 -3.02 21.41 -0.01
C LEU A 3 -1.79 21.18 -0.92
N LEU A 4 -1.90 20.32 -1.92
CA LEU A 4 -0.89 20.06 -2.96
C LEU A 4 -0.54 21.32 -3.78
N ALA A 5 -1.48 22.24 -4.02
CA ALA A 5 -1.23 23.47 -4.78
C ALA A 5 -0.31 24.45 -4.04
N LYS A 6 -0.33 24.46 -2.68
CA LYS A 6 0.53 25.37 -1.89
C LYS A 6 1.98 24.86 -1.72
N ARG A 7 2.24 23.54 -1.89
CA ARG A 7 3.59 22.98 -1.82
C ARG A 7 4.44 23.21 -3.09
N LYS A 8 3.81 23.40 -4.26
CA LYS A 8 4.49 23.59 -5.56
C LYS A 8 5.29 24.89 -5.74
N GLU A 9 5.18 25.86 -4.85
CA GLU A 9 5.78 27.19 -5.07
C GLU A 9 7.19 27.39 -4.48
N ARG A 10 7.82 26.39 -3.82
CA ARG A 10 9.07 26.62 -3.04
C ARG A 10 10.33 25.89 -3.47
N SER A 11 10.36 24.97 -4.43
CA SER A 11 11.62 24.35 -4.86
C SER A 11 11.91 24.60 -6.32
N ILE A 12 13.10 25.12 -6.60
CA ILE A 12 13.69 25.28 -7.95
C ILE A 12 14.07 23.91 -8.55
N VAL A 13 14.16 22.85 -7.72
CA VAL A 13 14.45 21.48 -8.13
C VAL A 13 13.14 20.71 -8.24
N PRO A 14 12.82 20.07 -9.39
CA PRO A 14 11.67 19.17 -9.48
C PRO A 14 11.79 18.08 -8.41
N ARG A 15 10.79 18.00 -7.54
CA ARG A 15 10.76 17.01 -6.46
C ARG A 15 9.96 15.79 -6.91
N MET A 16 10.46 14.60 -6.62
CA MET A 16 9.74 13.35 -6.82
C MET A 16 8.62 13.21 -5.78
N TYR A 17 7.55 12.51 -6.13
CA TYR A 17 6.58 12.03 -5.15
C TYR A 17 7.21 10.90 -4.35
N TYR A 18 7.45 11.14 -3.07
CA TYR A 18 8.07 10.16 -2.19
C TYR A 18 7.01 9.45 -1.35
N ILE A 19 6.79 8.17 -1.65
CA ILE A 19 5.93 7.27 -0.88
C ILE A 19 6.78 6.20 -0.21
N THR A 20 6.46 5.92 1.05
CA THR A 20 7.15 4.87 1.80
C THR A 20 6.19 4.11 2.71
N THR A 21 6.58 2.92 3.13
CA THR A 21 5.82 2.12 4.12
C THR A 21 6.63 1.98 5.39
N ALA A 22 5.96 1.57 6.48
CA ALA A 22 6.69 1.00 7.59
C ALA A 22 7.58 -0.15 7.11
N ILE A 23 8.79 -0.25 7.69
CA ILE A 23 9.67 -1.39 7.45
C ILE A 23 9.24 -2.58 8.32
N ASP A 24 9.24 -3.78 7.71
CA ASP A 24 8.68 -4.97 8.34
C ASP A 24 9.64 -5.58 9.36
N TYR A 25 9.17 -5.81 10.59
CA TYR A 25 9.98 -6.40 11.65
C TYR A 25 10.26 -7.89 11.40
N THR A 26 11.53 -8.25 11.26
CA THR A 26 11.98 -9.59 10.85
C THR A 26 11.92 -10.64 11.97
N ASN A 27 11.00 -10.53 12.91
CA ASN A 27 10.78 -11.52 13.96
C ASN A 27 10.00 -12.75 13.49
N GLY A 28 9.52 -12.77 12.25
CA GLY A 28 8.81 -13.90 11.65
C GLY A 28 8.31 -13.63 10.23
N PRO A 29 7.73 -14.65 9.56
CA PRO A 29 7.32 -14.55 8.16
C PRO A 29 6.20 -13.51 7.96
N PRO A 30 6.04 -13.00 6.71
CA PRO A 30 4.98 -12.06 6.37
C PRO A 30 3.58 -12.64 6.57
N HIS A 31 2.61 -11.77 6.82
CA HIS A 31 1.18 -12.09 6.90
C HIS A 31 0.36 -11.09 6.08
N ILE A 32 -0.95 -11.33 5.98
CA ILE A 32 -1.85 -10.53 5.13
C ILE A 32 -1.84 -9.02 5.49
N GLY A 33 -1.57 -8.64 6.75
CA GLY A 33 -1.44 -7.23 7.15
C GLY A 33 -0.26 -6.54 6.46
N HIS A 34 0.91 -7.20 6.39
CA HIS A 34 2.06 -6.71 5.64
C HIS A 34 1.73 -6.62 4.14
N ALA A 35 1.08 -7.64 3.58
CA ALA A 35 0.68 -7.64 2.17
C ALA A 35 -0.26 -6.47 1.84
N TYR A 36 -1.23 -6.18 2.72
CA TYR A 36 -2.15 -5.05 2.55
C TYR A 36 -1.41 -3.72 2.49
N GLU A 37 -0.53 -3.45 3.45
CA GLU A 37 0.23 -2.20 3.51
C GLU A 37 1.04 -1.98 2.22
N LYS A 38 1.77 -3.02 1.75
CA LYS A 38 2.60 -2.92 0.56
C LYS A 38 1.77 -2.80 -0.72
N VAL A 39 0.65 -3.53 -0.82
CA VAL A 39 -0.26 -3.41 -1.97
C VAL A 39 -0.92 -2.02 -2.00
N LEU A 40 -1.35 -1.49 -0.86
CA LEU A 40 -1.91 -0.13 -0.77
C LEU A 40 -0.89 0.91 -1.24
N ALA A 41 0.35 0.85 -0.73
CA ALA A 41 1.41 1.77 -1.13
C ALA A 41 1.77 1.63 -2.62
N ASP A 42 1.85 0.40 -3.14
CA ASP A 42 2.12 0.13 -4.56
C ASP A 42 1.02 0.69 -5.47
N VAL A 43 -0.25 0.54 -5.08
CA VAL A 43 -1.38 1.10 -5.83
C VAL A 43 -1.29 2.63 -5.90
N LEU A 44 -0.98 3.29 -4.78
CA LEU A 44 -0.80 4.74 -4.74
C LEU A 44 0.45 5.18 -5.53
N ALA A 45 1.56 4.47 -5.44
CA ALA A 45 2.76 4.74 -6.23
C ALA A 45 2.48 4.65 -7.73
N ARG A 46 1.79 3.58 -8.17
CA ARG A 46 1.37 3.40 -9.57
C ARG A 46 0.40 4.47 -10.04
N TRP A 47 -0.52 4.89 -9.17
CA TRP A 47 -1.43 6.00 -9.46
C TRP A 47 -0.67 7.29 -9.76
N HIS A 48 0.29 7.67 -8.92
CA HIS A 48 1.10 8.87 -9.12
C HIS A 48 1.99 8.77 -10.38
N ARG A 49 2.54 7.58 -10.68
CA ARG A 49 3.23 7.34 -11.95
C ARG A 49 2.30 7.48 -13.16
N MET A 50 1.06 6.97 -13.05
CA MET A 50 0.05 7.11 -14.09
C MET A 50 -0.33 8.58 -14.34
N LYS A 51 -0.25 9.45 -13.32
CA LYS A 51 -0.40 10.91 -13.45
C LYS A 51 0.81 11.59 -14.11
N GLY A 52 1.86 10.85 -14.45
CA GLY A 52 3.10 11.38 -15.04
C GLY A 52 4.04 12.01 -14.00
N GLU A 53 3.85 11.74 -12.71
CA GLU A 53 4.74 12.20 -11.65
C GLU A 53 5.97 11.27 -11.56
N GLU A 54 7.14 11.85 -11.31
CA GLU A 54 8.30 11.05 -10.89
C GLU A 54 8.07 10.56 -9.47
N VAL A 55 8.12 9.23 -9.26
CA VAL A 55 7.80 8.59 -7.98
C VAL A 55 9.00 7.80 -7.48
N TYR A 56 9.27 7.92 -6.19
CA TYR A 56 10.18 7.03 -5.48
C TYR A 56 9.42 6.29 -4.39
N PHE A 57 9.32 4.98 -4.51
CA PHE A 57 8.66 4.10 -3.54
C PHE A 57 9.70 3.32 -2.74
N LEU A 58 9.78 3.61 -1.44
CA LEU A 58 10.67 2.93 -0.48
C LEU A 58 9.86 1.96 0.39
N THR A 59 10.34 0.74 0.53
CA THR A 59 9.89 -0.22 1.55
C THR A 59 11.10 -1.00 2.09
N GLY A 60 10.91 -1.86 3.09
CA GLY A 60 12.05 -2.59 3.63
C GLY A 60 11.74 -3.41 4.86
N VAL A 61 12.80 -3.73 5.60
CA VAL A 61 12.76 -4.58 6.79
C VAL A 61 13.52 -3.96 7.95
N ASP A 62 12.94 -4.10 9.15
CA ASP A 62 13.58 -3.82 10.43
C ASP A 62 14.20 -5.12 10.96
N GLN A 63 15.53 -5.10 11.10
CA GLN A 63 16.33 -6.29 11.36
C GLN A 63 16.99 -6.30 12.75
N HIS A 64 16.90 -5.23 13.53
CA HIS A 64 17.47 -5.16 14.86
C HIS A 64 16.44 -5.48 15.96
N GLY A 65 16.91 -5.61 17.21
CA GLY A 65 16.07 -5.75 18.38
C GLY A 65 16.20 -7.07 19.12
N GLN A 66 15.68 -7.06 20.35
CA GLN A 66 15.85 -8.16 21.29
C GLN A 66 15.12 -9.45 20.86
N LYS A 67 13.94 -9.33 20.24
CA LYS A 67 13.19 -10.50 19.78
C LYS A 67 13.90 -11.25 18.64
N VAL A 68 14.56 -10.51 17.74
CA VAL A 68 15.39 -11.08 16.68
C VAL A 68 16.54 -11.86 17.29
N GLN A 69 17.29 -11.23 18.21
CA GLN A 69 18.41 -11.89 18.92
C GLN A 69 17.95 -13.16 19.64
N GLN A 70 16.89 -13.08 20.46
CA GLN A 70 16.36 -14.23 21.21
C GLN A 70 15.85 -15.35 20.30
N THR A 71 15.25 -15.00 19.15
CA THR A 71 14.77 -16.01 18.19
C THR A 71 15.94 -16.72 17.53
N ALA A 72 16.97 -15.99 17.13
CA ALA A 72 18.20 -16.56 16.58
C ALA A 72 18.90 -17.50 17.58
N GLU A 73 19.02 -17.08 18.84
CA GLU A 73 19.57 -17.89 19.93
C GLU A 73 18.80 -19.21 20.13
N LYS A 74 17.45 -19.15 20.13
CA LYS A 74 16.59 -20.36 20.23
C LYS A 74 16.76 -21.31 19.04
N LEU A 75 17.05 -20.78 17.86
CA LEU A 75 17.27 -21.55 16.64
C LEU A 75 18.73 -22.03 16.52
N GLY A 76 19.64 -21.57 17.35
CA GLY A 76 21.06 -21.89 17.29
C GLY A 76 21.80 -21.32 16.09
N ILE A 77 21.32 -20.19 15.56
CA ILE A 77 21.91 -19.46 14.41
C ILE A 77 22.27 -18.03 14.81
N THR A 78 23.01 -17.33 13.96
CA THR A 78 23.32 -15.92 14.20
C THR A 78 22.10 -15.03 13.94
N PRO A 79 21.99 -13.84 14.61
CA PRO A 79 20.94 -12.87 14.28
C PRO A 79 20.93 -12.47 12.79
N GLN A 80 22.12 -12.28 12.18
CA GLN A 80 22.22 -11.95 10.75
C GLN A 80 21.62 -13.05 9.88
N GLU A 81 21.96 -14.31 10.13
CA GLU A 81 21.39 -15.44 9.37
C GLU A 81 19.87 -15.54 9.54
N HIS A 82 19.36 -15.29 10.75
CA HIS A 82 17.92 -15.26 11.00
C HIS A 82 17.22 -14.17 10.16
N VAL A 83 17.70 -12.92 10.20
CA VAL A 83 17.07 -11.82 9.49
C VAL A 83 17.19 -11.96 7.97
N ASP A 84 18.29 -12.51 7.46
CA ASP A 84 18.46 -12.79 6.04
C ASP A 84 17.44 -13.83 5.54
N ASN A 85 17.23 -14.90 6.31
CA ASN A 85 16.23 -15.93 6.01
C ASN A 85 14.79 -15.36 6.02
N ILE A 86 14.47 -14.44 6.93
CA ILE A 86 13.14 -13.81 6.98
C ILE A 86 12.99 -12.77 5.87
N THR A 87 14.01 -11.96 5.63
CA THR A 87 14.02 -10.96 4.54
C THR A 87 13.76 -11.60 3.19
N ALA A 88 14.39 -12.77 2.92
CA ALA A 88 14.15 -13.51 1.69
C ALA A 88 12.67 -13.89 1.49
N LYS A 89 11.93 -14.18 2.58
CA LYS A 89 10.49 -14.49 2.50
C LYS A 89 9.66 -13.25 2.19
N PHE A 90 10.03 -12.08 2.74
CA PHE A 90 9.38 -10.81 2.40
C PHE A 90 9.61 -10.45 0.93
N LEU A 91 10.86 -10.50 0.46
CA LEU A 91 11.20 -10.22 -0.94
C LEU A 91 10.45 -11.12 -1.92
N ALA A 92 10.41 -12.42 -1.66
CA ALA A 92 9.68 -13.38 -2.51
C ALA A 92 8.17 -13.09 -2.57
N LEU A 93 7.58 -12.63 -1.46
CA LEU A 93 6.17 -12.22 -1.45
C LEU A 93 5.95 -10.93 -2.24
N TRP A 94 6.83 -9.93 -2.09
CA TRP A 94 6.69 -8.65 -2.82
C TRP A 94 6.86 -8.86 -4.33
N GLU A 95 7.81 -9.68 -4.74
CA GLU A 95 7.96 -10.08 -6.15
C GLU A 95 6.69 -10.78 -6.66
N ARG A 96 6.16 -11.75 -5.91
CA ARG A 96 4.92 -12.48 -6.28
C ARG A 96 3.72 -11.56 -6.40
N LEU A 97 3.56 -10.58 -5.50
CA LEU A 97 2.49 -9.60 -5.54
C LEU A 97 2.73 -8.46 -6.54
N GLY A 98 3.90 -8.40 -7.19
CA GLY A 98 4.24 -7.36 -8.16
C GLY A 98 4.41 -5.98 -7.53
N ILE A 99 4.97 -5.89 -6.31
CA ILE A 99 5.27 -4.62 -5.65
C ILE A 99 6.39 -3.90 -6.41
N SER A 100 6.15 -2.65 -6.79
CA SER A 100 7.02 -1.87 -7.69
C SER A 100 7.88 -0.84 -6.94
N ASN A 101 8.45 -1.23 -5.79
CA ASN A 101 9.32 -0.35 -5.02
C ASN A 101 10.63 -0.06 -5.77
N ASP A 102 11.10 1.19 -5.66
CA ASP A 102 12.36 1.68 -6.24
C ASP A 102 13.52 1.50 -5.26
N GLY A 103 13.25 1.64 -3.95
CA GLY A 103 14.22 1.50 -2.88
C GLY A 103 13.90 0.34 -1.93
N TRP A 104 14.96 -0.19 -1.31
CA TRP A 104 14.87 -1.21 -0.28
C TRP A 104 15.65 -0.80 0.97
N ALA A 105 14.96 -0.67 2.09
CA ALA A 105 15.54 -0.36 3.39
C ALA A 105 15.84 -1.63 4.19
N SER A 106 17.05 -1.71 4.74
CA SER A 106 17.47 -2.74 5.70
C SER A 106 18.22 -2.06 6.83
N THR A 107 17.79 -2.21 8.08
CA THR A 107 18.46 -1.50 9.19
C THR A 107 19.87 -2.01 9.46
N THR A 108 20.26 -3.18 8.96
CA THR A 108 21.63 -3.70 8.99
C THR A 108 22.53 -3.11 7.90
N ASP A 109 22.00 -2.34 6.93
CA ASP A 109 22.79 -1.70 5.86
C ASP A 109 23.82 -0.70 6.48
N PRO A 110 25.09 -0.77 6.08
CA PRO A 110 26.12 0.13 6.59
C PRO A 110 25.81 1.61 6.38
N ARG A 111 25.13 1.98 5.28
CA ARG A 111 24.72 3.37 4.97
C ARG A 111 23.71 3.88 6.00
N HIS A 112 22.72 3.03 6.33
CA HIS A 112 21.75 3.35 7.38
C HIS A 112 22.43 3.50 8.75
N LYS A 113 23.27 2.54 9.15
CA LYS A 113 24.01 2.57 10.41
C LYS A 113 24.85 3.86 10.54
N ALA A 114 25.56 4.24 9.48
CA ALA A 114 26.34 5.46 9.44
C ALA A 114 25.47 6.72 9.61
N CYS A 115 24.30 6.77 8.95
CA CYS A 115 23.34 7.86 9.10
C CYS A 115 22.83 7.97 10.54
N VAL A 116 22.38 6.86 11.14
CA VAL A 116 21.92 6.80 12.54
C VAL A 116 23.00 7.30 13.50
N GLN A 117 24.25 6.85 13.34
CA GLN A 117 25.38 7.27 14.19
C GLN A 117 25.70 8.77 14.05
N LYS A 118 25.62 9.33 12.84
CA LYS A 118 25.77 10.77 12.61
C LYS A 118 24.65 11.57 13.29
N ILE A 119 23.38 11.10 13.19
CA ILE A 119 22.24 11.73 13.86
C ILE A 119 22.39 11.68 15.38
N LEU A 120 22.76 10.53 15.95
CA LEU A 120 23.00 10.37 17.38
C LEU A 120 24.07 11.35 17.88
N THR A 121 25.19 11.48 17.16
CA THR A 121 26.26 12.43 17.49
C THR A 121 25.73 13.86 17.48
N ASN A 122 25.02 14.26 16.41
CA ASN A 122 24.46 15.60 16.28
C ASN A 122 23.46 15.93 17.39
N LEU A 123 22.59 15.00 17.76
CA LEU A 123 21.60 15.18 18.83
C LEU A 123 22.28 15.28 20.19
N LYS A 124 23.35 14.50 20.46
CA LYS A 124 24.12 14.60 21.68
C LYS A 124 24.81 15.96 21.77
N ASP A 125 25.46 16.42 20.71
CA ASP A 125 26.17 17.72 20.67
C ASP A 125 25.21 18.92 20.86
N ARG A 126 23.93 18.75 20.44
CA ARG A 126 22.84 19.72 20.70
C ARG A 126 22.23 19.61 22.10
N GLY A 127 22.71 18.69 22.95
CA GLY A 127 22.19 18.46 24.31
C GLY A 127 20.80 17.77 24.34
N GLN A 128 20.37 17.18 23.24
CA GLN A 128 19.09 16.44 23.13
C GLN A 128 19.16 15.03 23.74
N LEU A 129 20.39 14.54 24.03
CA LEU A 129 20.60 13.22 24.63
C LEU A 129 21.30 13.35 25.97
N TYR A 130 20.87 12.55 26.94
CA TYR A 130 21.51 12.46 28.26
C TYR A 130 21.44 11.05 28.83
N LYS A 131 22.31 10.72 29.77
CA LYS A 131 22.40 9.41 30.42
C LYS A 131 21.74 9.45 31.79
N LYS A 132 20.95 8.44 32.12
CA LYS A 132 20.21 8.34 33.39
C LYS A 132 20.05 6.89 33.80
N SER A 133 20.22 6.60 35.10
CA SER A 133 19.77 5.34 35.68
C SER A 133 18.26 5.41 35.95
N TYR A 134 17.57 4.37 35.58
CA TYR A 134 16.15 4.22 35.82
C TYR A 134 15.87 2.86 36.45
N LYS A 135 15.08 2.86 37.49
CA LYS A 135 14.55 1.67 38.12
C LYS A 135 13.05 1.64 37.92
N GLY A 136 12.54 0.58 37.31
CA GLY A 136 11.13 0.49 37.01
C GLY A 136 10.71 -0.90 36.55
N PHE A 137 9.44 -1.04 36.20
CA PHE A 137 8.89 -2.26 35.64
C PHE A 137 9.15 -2.31 34.14
N TYR A 138 9.63 -3.44 33.67
CA TYR A 138 9.99 -3.65 32.26
C TYR A 138 9.19 -4.82 31.69
N SER A 139 8.45 -4.56 30.60
CA SER A 139 7.81 -5.60 29.81
C SER A 139 8.82 -6.27 28.89
N VAL A 140 9.13 -7.54 29.13
CA VAL A 140 9.99 -8.33 28.26
C VAL A 140 9.35 -8.53 26.89
N ARG A 141 8.01 -8.63 26.85
CA ARG A 141 7.23 -8.82 25.61
C ARG A 141 7.24 -7.58 24.72
N GLN A 142 7.10 -6.38 25.29
CA GLN A 142 7.01 -5.12 24.55
C GLN A 142 8.36 -4.40 24.42
N GLU A 143 9.39 -4.94 25.09
CA GLU A 143 10.76 -4.40 25.10
C GLU A 143 10.87 -2.96 25.62
N GLN A 144 9.98 -2.57 26.59
CA GLN A 144 9.92 -1.20 27.12
C GLN A 144 9.69 -1.16 28.62
N PHE A 145 10.15 -0.06 29.26
CA PHE A 145 9.74 0.25 30.61
C PHE A 145 8.29 0.68 30.67
N LEU A 146 7.60 0.25 31.74
CA LEU A 146 6.20 0.56 32.02
C LEU A 146 6.11 1.61 33.12
N THR A 147 5.11 2.46 33.01
CA THR A 147 4.73 3.45 34.03
C THR A 147 3.45 3.03 34.75
N ASP A 148 3.00 3.81 35.72
CA ASP A 148 1.74 3.54 36.39
C ASP A 148 0.50 3.76 35.46
N LYS A 149 0.67 4.43 34.32
CA LYS A 149 -0.40 4.61 33.31
C LYS A 149 -0.80 3.29 32.61
N GLU A 150 0.11 2.33 32.54
CA GLU A 150 -0.11 1.02 31.93
C GLU A 150 -0.73 0.01 32.90
N ARG A 151 -0.98 0.39 34.17
CA ARG A 151 -1.67 -0.46 35.13
C ARG A 151 -3.18 -0.44 34.90
N ASP A 152 -3.80 -1.60 35.11
CA ASP A 152 -5.25 -1.74 35.15
C ASP A 152 -5.86 -1.09 36.41
N ALA A 153 -7.19 -1.17 36.55
CA ALA A 153 -7.90 -0.63 37.70
C ALA A 153 -7.56 -1.34 39.03
N GLU A 154 -7.02 -2.55 38.95
CA GLU A 154 -6.54 -3.36 40.07
C GLU A 154 -5.07 -3.08 40.42
N GLY A 155 -4.41 -2.21 39.68
CA GLY A 155 -3.01 -1.82 39.88
C GLY A 155 -1.98 -2.83 39.30
N SER A 156 -2.43 -3.77 38.49
CA SER A 156 -1.62 -4.80 37.86
C SER A 156 -1.30 -4.44 36.40
N PHE A 157 -0.27 -5.06 35.83
CA PHE A 157 -0.02 -5.00 34.39
C PHE A 157 -0.78 -6.12 33.68
N GLY A 158 -1.61 -5.78 32.70
CA GLY A 158 -2.45 -6.73 31.98
C GLY A 158 -1.66 -7.76 31.14
N PRO A 159 -2.33 -8.79 30.61
CA PRO A 159 -1.70 -9.86 29.81
C PRO A 159 -1.02 -9.36 28.54
N GLU A 160 -1.42 -8.20 28.03
CA GLU A 160 -0.83 -7.54 26.86
C GLU A 160 0.65 -7.18 27.06
N TRP A 161 1.07 -6.95 28.31
CA TRP A 161 2.47 -6.63 28.66
C TRP A 161 3.35 -7.89 28.81
N GLY A 162 2.74 -9.10 28.91
CA GLY A 162 3.45 -10.35 29.07
C GLY A 162 4.20 -10.43 30.41
N GLU A 163 5.43 -10.99 30.39
CA GLU A 163 6.30 -11.01 31.56
C GLU A 163 6.79 -9.61 31.89
N VAL A 164 6.54 -9.16 33.12
CA VAL A 164 6.99 -7.86 33.65
C VAL A 164 7.96 -8.09 34.80
N VAL A 165 9.16 -7.53 34.67
CA VAL A 165 10.23 -7.65 35.67
C VAL A 165 10.62 -6.28 36.22
N GLU A 166 11.03 -6.21 37.49
CA GLU A 166 11.65 -5.00 38.04
C GLU A 166 13.11 -4.95 37.56
N LEU A 167 13.49 -3.85 36.90
CA LEU A 167 14.82 -3.67 36.32
C LEU A 167 15.38 -2.31 36.70
N GLU A 168 16.64 -2.29 37.12
CA GLU A 168 17.42 -1.06 37.29
C GLU A 168 18.54 -1.04 36.26
N GLU A 169 18.51 -0.05 35.38
CA GLU A 169 19.42 0.01 34.25
C GLU A 169 19.79 1.46 33.93
N GLU A 170 21.06 1.70 33.63
CA GLU A 170 21.51 2.97 33.08
C GLU A 170 21.36 2.95 31.57
N ASN A 171 20.71 4.00 31.00
CA ASN A 171 20.49 4.14 29.57
C ASN A 171 20.62 5.59 29.11
N TRP A 172 20.72 5.77 27.79
CA TRP A 172 20.61 7.06 27.14
C TRP A 172 19.15 7.37 26.83
N TYR A 173 18.77 8.63 27.03
CA TYR A 173 17.43 9.17 26.86
C TYR A 173 17.44 10.33 25.87
N PHE A 174 16.45 10.40 25.02
CA PHE A 174 16.11 11.54 24.19
C PHE A 174 15.12 12.44 24.92
N ARG A 175 15.37 13.76 24.94
CA ARG A 175 14.56 14.77 25.63
C ARG A 175 13.21 14.99 24.93
N LEU A 176 12.41 13.95 24.86
CA LEU A 176 11.11 13.96 24.19
C LEU A 176 10.18 15.03 24.78
N THR A 177 10.24 15.23 26.09
CA THR A 177 9.41 16.20 26.82
C THR A 177 9.65 17.66 26.39
N ASP A 178 10.84 18.00 25.90
CA ASP A 178 11.15 19.35 25.39
C ASP A 178 10.34 19.69 24.11
N HIS A 179 9.78 18.70 23.43
CA HIS A 179 9.05 18.85 22.17
C HIS A 179 7.52 18.85 22.31
N VAL A 180 6.95 18.58 23.50
CA VAL A 180 5.50 18.44 23.74
C VAL A 180 4.72 19.67 23.29
N GLU A 181 5.14 20.88 23.72
CA GLU A 181 4.44 22.11 23.43
C GLU A 181 4.45 22.48 21.93
N TRP A 182 5.59 22.22 21.27
CA TRP A 182 5.69 22.39 19.82
C TRP A 182 4.77 21.39 19.10
N MET A 183 4.83 20.12 19.49
CA MET A 183 4.10 19.03 18.84
C MET A 183 2.61 19.22 18.94
N LYS A 184 2.06 19.63 20.10
CA LYS A 184 0.63 19.97 20.25
C LYS A 184 0.22 21.03 19.23
N LYS A 185 0.97 22.13 19.15
CA LYS A 185 0.70 23.23 18.20
C LYS A 185 0.82 22.80 16.75
N PHE A 186 1.84 22.00 16.43
CA PHE A 186 2.04 21.47 15.07
C PHE A 186 0.89 20.58 14.65
N VAL A 187 0.54 19.57 15.46
CA VAL A 187 -0.51 18.60 15.13
C VAL A 187 -1.87 19.30 15.05
N GLU A 188 -2.19 20.22 15.95
CA GLU A 188 -3.44 21.00 15.91
C GLU A 188 -3.61 21.79 14.60
N LYS A 189 -2.54 22.46 14.15
CA LYS A 189 -2.56 23.30 12.95
C LYS A 189 -2.51 22.50 11.65
N SER A 190 -1.82 21.38 11.65
CA SER A 190 -1.63 20.57 10.44
C SER A 190 -2.86 19.73 10.13
N SER A 191 -3.52 20.03 9.00
CA SER A 191 -4.64 19.23 8.49
C SER A 191 -4.18 18.01 7.68
N GLY A 192 -2.91 17.96 7.23
CA GLY A 192 -2.37 16.95 6.34
C GLY A 192 -1.30 16.05 6.99
N PHE A 193 -1.01 16.23 8.27
CA PHE A 193 0.01 15.41 8.94
C PHE A 193 -0.44 13.95 9.12
N VAL A 194 -1.72 13.73 9.52
CA VAL A 194 -2.30 12.40 9.73
C VAL A 194 -3.54 12.22 8.88
N LEU A 195 -3.54 11.20 8.05
CA LEU A 195 -4.68 10.79 7.22
C LEU A 195 -5.07 9.34 7.53
N PRO A 196 -6.36 8.99 7.53
CA PRO A 196 -7.51 9.89 7.45
C PRO A 196 -7.62 10.80 8.69
N ALA A 197 -8.26 11.95 8.54
CA ALA A 197 -8.30 13.01 9.57
C ALA A 197 -8.83 12.56 10.94
N PHE A 198 -9.69 11.53 11.01
CA PHE A 198 -10.21 11.01 12.29
C PHE A 198 -9.13 10.36 13.15
N ARG A 199 -8.00 9.92 12.56
CA ARG A 199 -6.84 9.36 13.28
C ARG A 199 -6.01 10.41 14.02
N LYS A 200 -6.12 11.68 13.62
CA LYS A 200 -5.41 12.80 14.26
C LYS A 200 -5.69 12.91 15.76
N ALA A 201 -6.91 12.60 16.19
CA ALA A 201 -7.28 12.62 17.61
C ALA A 201 -6.47 11.62 18.46
N GLU A 202 -6.09 10.48 17.90
CA GLU A 202 -5.26 9.47 18.59
C GLU A 202 -3.88 10.06 18.93
N VAL A 203 -3.27 10.78 17.97
CA VAL A 203 -1.98 11.45 18.18
C VAL A 203 -2.09 12.57 19.21
N LEU A 204 -3.11 13.44 19.11
CA LEU A 204 -3.32 14.52 20.08
C LEU A 204 -3.46 14.00 21.52
N ASN A 205 -4.20 12.90 21.70
CA ASN A 205 -4.38 12.28 23.01
C ASN A 205 -3.10 11.65 23.54
N ALA A 206 -2.16 11.28 22.67
CA ALA A 206 -0.92 10.61 23.05
C ALA A 206 0.25 11.58 23.34
N ILE A 207 0.13 12.85 22.95
CA ILE A 207 1.18 13.85 23.18
C ILE A 207 1.31 14.27 24.66
N ASP A 208 0.39 13.88 25.52
CA ASP A 208 0.44 14.20 26.94
C ASP A 208 1.29 13.18 27.72
N PHE A 209 2.62 13.27 27.53
CA PHE A 209 3.62 12.42 28.21
C PHE A 209 4.54 13.28 29.11
N ASP A 210 5.00 12.67 30.19
CA ASP A 210 5.79 13.25 31.26
C ASP A 210 7.19 12.63 31.38
N SER A 211 7.55 11.76 30.44
CA SER A 211 8.82 11.02 30.45
C SER A 211 9.54 11.09 29.11
N ASP A 212 10.86 11.15 29.19
CA ASP A 212 11.72 11.13 28.03
C ASP A 212 11.87 9.72 27.45
N LEU A 213 12.19 9.65 26.18
CA LEU A 213 12.31 8.39 25.45
C LEU A 213 13.66 7.72 25.73
N CYS A 214 13.63 6.51 26.28
CA CYS A 214 14.82 5.67 26.40
C CYS A 214 15.25 5.16 25.00
N ILE A 215 16.45 5.56 24.54
CA ILE A 215 16.93 5.28 23.17
C ILE A 215 18.06 4.26 23.10
N SER A 216 18.44 3.63 24.21
CA SER A 216 19.55 2.67 24.22
C SER A 216 19.23 1.39 24.99
N ARG A 217 20.07 0.39 24.77
CA ARG A 217 20.17 -0.83 25.60
C ARG A 217 21.64 -1.16 25.82
N PRO A 218 22.02 -1.59 27.04
CA PRO A 218 23.38 -2.09 27.28
C PRO A 218 23.66 -3.33 26.43
N LYS A 219 24.85 -3.45 25.85
CA LYS A 219 25.29 -4.62 25.09
C LYS A 219 25.21 -5.93 25.86
N SER A 220 25.31 -5.89 27.17
CA SER A 220 25.14 -7.07 28.04
C SER A 220 23.73 -7.67 27.93
N ARG A 221 22.73 -6.89 27.55
CA ARG A 221 21.34 -7.33 27.34
C ARG A 221 20.98 -7.47 25.86
N LEU A 222 21.41 -6.55 25.03
CA LEU A 222 21.15 -6.53 23.59
C LEU A 222 22.45 -6.20 22.86
N SER A 223 23.02 -7.19 22.18
CA SER A 223 24.22 -7.00 21.34
C SER A 223 23.87 -6.75 19.87
N TRP A 224 22.62 -7.02 19.45
CA TRP A 224 22.15 -6.91 18.09
C TRP A 224 21.40 -5.59 17.85
N GLY A 225 22.15 -4.54 17.50
CA GLY A 225 21.67 -3.18 17.27
C GLY A 225 22.81 -2.28 16.79
N ILE A 226 22.53 -1.00 16.56
CA ILE A 226 23.53 0.00 16.14
C ILE A 226 24.23 0.56 17.39
N GLU A 227 25.55 0.48 17.42
CA GLU A 227 26.35 1.01 18.53
C GLU A 227 26.25 2.54 18.61
N LEU A 228 26.14 3.08 19.84
CA LEU A 228 26.21 4.52 20.05
C LEU A 228 27.64 4.99 19.83
N PRO A 229 27.90 5.95 18.93
CA PRO A 229 29.28 6.32 18.57
C PRO A 229 30.07 6.98 19.72
N PHE A 230 29.39 7.51 20.73
CA PHE A 230 29.98 8.17 21.90
C PHE A 230 29.95 7.32 23.18
N ASP A 231 29.33 6.12 23.13
CA ASP A 231 29.27 5.16 24.24
C ASP A 231 29.06 3.72 23.69
N PRO A 232 30.16 3.07 23.25
CA PRO A 232 30.07 1.77 22.54
C PRO A 232 29.56 0.60 23.40
N GLU A 233 29.40 0.79 24.72
CA GLU A 233 28.79 -0.23 25.60
C GLU A 233 27.26 -0.32 25.42
N PHE A 234 26.67 0.58 24.60
CA PHE A 234 25.23 0.63 24.31
C PHE A 234 24.96 0.50 22.83
N VAL A 235 23.79 -0.07 22.51
CA VAL A 235 23.19 -0.06 21.18
C VAL A 235 21.88 0.72 21.19
N THR A 236 21.42 1.15 20.01
CA THR A 236 20.16 1.85 19.85
C THR A 236 18.97 0.99 20.27
N TYR A 237 17.95 1.64 20.79
CA TYR A 237 16.60 1.09 20.90
C TYR A 237 15.93 1.02 19.51
N VAL A 238 15.23 -0.07 19.25
CA VAL A 238 14.71 -0.41 17.92
C VAL A 238 13.91 0.73 17.24
N TRP A 239 13.05 1.44 17.97
CA TRP A 239 12.28 2.54 17.36
C TRP A 239 13.13 3.74 16.96
N PHE A 240 14.22 4.06 17.73
CA PHE A 240 15.12 5.14 17.33
C PHE A 240 15.91 4.78 16.08
N ASP A 241 16.23 3.51 15.90
CA ASP A 241 16.86 2.95 14.72
C ASP A 241 15.87 2.90 13.53
N ALA A 242 14.76 2.17 13.70
CA ALA A 242 13.82 1.90 12.64
C ALA A 242 13.24 3.17 11.99
N LEU A 243 12.82 4.18 12.78
CA LEU A 243 12.22 5.42 12.26
C LEU A 243 13.17 6.23 11.36
N ILE A 244 14.46 6.14 11.56
CA ILE A 244 15.45 6.86 10.73
C ILE A 244 15.54 6.30 9.30
N ASN A 245 15.00 5.10 9.03
CA ASN A 245 14.98 4.56 7.67
C ASN A 245 14.41 5.53 6.63
N TYR A 246 13.35 6.26 7.00
CA TYR A 246 12.63 7.19 6.12
C TYR A 246 13.52 8.31 5.55
N VAL A 247 14.50 8.76 6.32
CA VAL A 247 15.46 9.79 5.89
C VAL A 247 16.77 9.20 5.39
N SER A 248 17.26 8.11 6.01
CA SER A 248 18.56 7.53 5.65
C SER A 248 18.60 6.99 4.24
N PHE A 249 17.56 6.24 3.83
CA PHE A 249 17.43 5.71 2.46
C PHE A 249 16.93 6.73 1.45
N ALA A 250 16.43 7.88 1.93
CA ALA A 250 16.21 9.06 1.08
C ALA A 250 17.47 9.88 0.84
N GLY A 251 18.62 9.51 1.45
CA GLY A 251 19.93 10.15 1.24
C GLY A 251 20.30 11.22 2.27
N TYR A 252 19.60 11.29 3.41
CA TYR A 252 19.98 12.23 4.48
C TYR A 252 21.35 11.89 5.06
N LEU A 253 22.23 12.89 5.14
CA LEU A 253 23.63 12.75 5.60
C LEU A 253 24.45 11.67 4.86
N ALA A 254 24.01 11.28 3.68
CA ALA A 254 24.69 10.29 2.86
C ALA A 254 26.03 10.79 2.34
N GLU A 255 26.99 9.88 2.15
CA GLU A 255 28.23 10.21 1.46
C GLU A 255 27.96 10.45 -0.04
N PRO A 256 28.74 11.30 -0.71
CA PRO A 256 28.49 11.66 -2.12
C PRO A 256 28.49 10.47 -3.11
N ASP A 257 29.14 9.36 -2.74
CA ASP A 257 29.29 8.14 -3.54
C ASP A 257 28.37 6.98 -3.05
N SER A 258 27.38 7.27 -2.24
CA SER A 258 26.56 6.26 -1.55
C SER A 258 25.52 5.56 -2.43
N GLU A 259 25.33 5.94 -3.69
CA GLU A 259 24.26 5.46 -4.59
C GLU A 259 22.83 5.68 -4.06
N LEU A 260 22.67 6.45 -2.98
CA LEU A 260 21.36 6.84 -2.45
C LEU A 260 20.82 8.05 -3.23
N PRO A 261 19.49 8.23 -3.25
CA PRO A 261 18.88 9.40 -3.86
C PRO A 261 19.41 10.72 -3.30
N GLU A 262 19.24 11.79 -4.05
CA GLU A 262 19.48 13.14 -3.55
C GLU A 262 18.34 13.53 -2.58
N PHE A 263 18.65 13.72 -1.30
CA PHE A 263 17.69 13.99 -0.23
C PHE A 263 16.73 15.13 -0.55
N SER A 264 17.23 16.23 -1.11
CA SER A 264 16.46 17.42 -1.46
C SER A 264 15.38 17.17 -2.53
N LYS A 265 15.50 16.09 -3.32
CA LYS A 265 14.51 15.68 -4.33
C LYS A 265 13.40 14.82 -3.77
N LEU A 266 13.61 14.21 -2.60
CA LEU A 266 12.65 13.28 -2.00
C LEU A 266 11.95 13.88 -0.77
N TRP A 267 12.71 14.45 0.17
CA TRP A 267 12.14 14.87 1.44
C TRP A 267 11.37 16.20 1.38
N PRO A 268 10.24 16.35 2.12
CA PRO A 268 9.59 15.36 2.98
C PRO A 268 8.82 14.29 2.21
N ALA A 269 8.57 13.14 2.86
CA ALA A 269 7.72 12.11 2.28
C ALA A 269 6.29 12.65 2.09
N ASP A 270 5.76 12.48 0.88
CA ASP A 270 4.38 12.85 0.56
C ASP A 270 3.38 11.90 1.19
N CYS A 271 3.80 10.64 1.40
CA CYS A 271 2.97 9.60 2.01
C CYS A 271 3.83 8.55 2.72
N GLU A 272 3.75 8.48 4.05
CA GLU A 272 4.24 7.36 4.85
C GLU A 272 3.06 6.47 5.21
N VAL A 273 2.94 5.31 4.55
CA VAL A 273 1.86 4.33 4.79
C VAL A 273 2.21 3.49 6.00
N ILE A 274 1.39 3.54 7.03
CA ILE A 274 1.65 2.86 8.32
C ILE A 274 0.41 2.19 8.89
N GLY A 275 0.61 1.11 9.64
CA GLY A 275 -0.45 0.48 10.42
C GLY A 275 -0.89 1.34 11.62
N LYS A 276 -2.16 1.30 11.96
CA LYS A 276 -2.71 2.06 13.11
C LYS A 276 -2.05 1.70 14.45
N ASP A 277 -1.51 0.50 14.58
CA ASP A 277 -0.86 0.00 15.81
C ASP A 277 0.53 0.60 16.07
N ILE A 278 1.12 1.21 15.05
CA ILE A 278 2.40 1.92 15.16
C ILE A 278 2.25 3.45 14.98
N LEU A 279 1.00 3.93 14.82
CA LEU A 279 0.75 5.37 14.80
C LEU A 279 1.18 6.00 16.12
N VAL A 280 0.72 5.43 17.24
CA VAL A 280 1.00 5.95 18.57
C VAL A 280 1.71 4.89 19.40
N PRO A 281 2.86 5.24 20.02
CA PRO A 281 3.52 6.56 20.02
C PRO A 281 4.53 6.75 18.87
N ALA A 282 4.90 5.70 18.13
CA ALA A 282 6.09 5.70 17.28
C ALA A 282 6.05 6.79 16.18
N HIS A 283 5.09 6.74 15.26
CA HIS A 283 5.07 7.63 14.09
C HIS A 283 4.41 8.99 14.36
N GLY A 284 3.41 9.02 15.25
CA GLY A 284 2.68 10.25 15.56
C GLY A 284 3.34 11.10 16.65
N VAL A 285 4.25 10.51 17.47
CA VAL A 285 4.89 11.20 18.60
C VAL A 285 6.41 11.17 18.47
N TYR A 286 7.05 10.01 18.48
CA TYR A 286 8.50 9.92 18.48
C TYR A 286 9.12 10.48 17.19
N TRP A 287 8.56 10.09 16.04
CA TRP A 287 9.10 10.47 14.74
C TRP A 287 9.11 11.99 14.50
N PRO A 288 7.98 12.73 14.62
CA PRO A 288 8.01 14.18 14.45
C PRO A 288 8.90 14.90 15.49
N ALA A 289 8.96 14.40 16.75
CA ALA A 289 9.86 14.97 17.75
C ALA A 289 11.34 14.77 17.38
N MET A 290 11.71 13.61 16.86
CA MET A 290 13.06 13.34 16.37
C MET A 290 13.41 14.25 15.18
N LEU A 291 12.52 14.38 14.20
CA LEU A 291 12.71 15.31 13.07
C LEU A 291 12.89 16.75 13.53
N HIS A 292 12.04 17.23 14.44
CA HIS A 292 12.16 18.58 15.00
C HIS A 292 13.49 18.79 15.75
N ALA A 293 13.93 17.80 16.54
CA ALA A 293 15.23 17.84 17.22
C ALA A 293 16.41 17.83 16.22
N MET A 294 16.26 17.15 15.09
CA MET A 294 17.23 17.17 13.99
C MET A 294 17.26 18.51 13.25
N GLY A 295 16.25 19.37 13.44
CA GLY A 295 16.17 20.73 12.90
C GLY A 295 15.26 20.87 11.67
N PHE A 296 14.42 19.88 11.39
CA PHE A 296 13.40 19.99 10.34
C PHE A 296 12.28 20.95 10.74
N SER A 297 11.78 21.72 9.79
CA SER A 297 10.68 22.67 9.99
C SER A 297 9.31 21.97 9.93
N ASP A 298 8.24 22.69 10.32
CA ASP A 298 6.86 22.18 10.24
C ASP A 298 6.45 21.76 8.81
N GLU A 299 6.98 22.46 7.80
CA GLU A 299 6.71 22.16 6.38
C GLU A 299 7.47 20.94 5.86
N GLU A 300 8.47 20.51 6.57
CA GLU A 300 9.29 19.32 6.24
C GLU A 300 8.83 18.08 6.99
N MET A 301 7.71 18.13 7.72
CA MET A 301 7.12 16.94 8.33
C MET A 301 6.39 16.11 7.27
N PRO A 302 6.53 14.77 7.31
CA PRO A 302 5.88 13.88 6.34
C PRO A 302 4.36 13.83 6.55
N THR A 303 3.62 13.28 5.58
CA THR A 303 2.21 12.92 5.73
C THR A 303 2.10 11.45 6.12
N LEU A 304 1.46 11.14 7.25
CA LEU A 304 1.19 9.78 7.71
C LEU A 304 -0.16 9.30 7.15
N LEU A 305 -0.15 8.28 6.31
CA LEU A 305 -1.36 7.58 5.85
C LEU A 305 -1.55 6.33 6.69
N VAL A 306 -2.53 6.38 7.59
CA VAL A 306 -2.77 5.32 8.59
C VAL A 306 -3.82 4.35 8.08
N HIS A 307 -3.45 3.10 7.90
CA HIS A 307 -4.38 2.04 7.55
C HIS A 307 -4.86 1.23 8.77
N GLY A 308 -6.03 0.60 8.65
CA GLY A 308 -6.57 -0.31 9.66
C GLY A 308 -6.03 -1.73 9.53
N TRP A 309 -6.60 -2.64 10.32
CA TRP A 309 -6.21 -4.05 10.33
C TRP A 309 -7.15 -4.92 9.50
N TRP A 310 -6.57 -5.97 8.95
CA TRP A 310 -7.32 -7.17 8.59
C TRP A 310 -7.44 -8.08 9.80
N ASN A 311 -8.65 -8.27 10.28
CA ASN A 311 -8.99 -9.12 11.41
C ASN A 311 -9.47 -10.50 10.93
N ILE A 312 -9.52 -11.48 11.82
CA ILE A 312 -10.15 -12.78 11.61
C ILE A 312 -11.26 -12.92 12.64
N ASN A 313 -12.52 -13.06 12.20
CA ASN A 313 -13.69 -13.14 13.08
C ASN A 313 -13.78 -11.99 14.12
N GLY A 314 -13.39 -10.79 13.72
CA GLY A 314 -13.38 -9.61 14.60
C GLY A 314 -12.18 -9.50 15.53
N GLU A 315 -11.25 -10.46 15.51
CA GLU A 315 -10.05 -10.46 16.35
C GLU A 315 -8.78 -10.15 15.54
N LYS A 316 -7.85 -9.42 16.17
CA LYS A 316 -6.53 -9.17 15.57
C LYS A 316 -5.80 -10.49 15.32
N MET A 317 -5.20 -10.62 14.15
CA MET A 317 -4.33 -11.76 13.84
C MET A 317 -3.17 -11.85 14.83
N SER A 318 -2.93 -13.04 15.35
CA SER A 318 -1.83 -13.31 16.28
C SER A 318 -1.26 -14.69 16.06
N LYS A 319 0.09 -14.79 16.00
CA LYS A 319 0.80 -16.08 15.89
C LYS A 319 0.51 -16.98 17.09
N SER A 320 0.30 -16.41 18.28
CA SER A 320 -0.01 -17.17 19.50
C SER A 320 -1.42 -17.80 19.47
N ILE A 321 -2.36 -17.22 18.73
CA ILE A 321 -3.72 -17.73 18.54
C ILE A 321 -3.78 -18.67 17.34
N GLY A 322 -2.79 -18.61 16.43
CA GLY A 322 -2.74 -19.45 15.23
C GLY A 322 -3.72 -19.04 14.13
N ASN A 323 -4.24 -17.80 14.18
CA ASN A 323 -5.21 -17.26 13.23
C ASN A 323 -4.55 -16.35 12.15
N VAL A 324 -3.26 -16.57 11.84
CA VAL A 324 -2.53 -15.77 10.83
C VAL A 324 -2.81 -16.30 9.43
N VAL A 325 -3.19 -15.41 8.51
CA VAL A 325 -3.37 -15.72 7.09
C VAL A 325 -2.07 -15.48 6.34
N ASP A 326 -1.58 -16.53 5.67
CA ASP A 326 -0.39 -16.48 4.82
C ASP A 326 -0.76 -15.97 3.41
N PRO A 327 -0.30 -14.78 2.99
CA PRO A 327 -0.59 -14.24 1.67
C PRO A 327 0.06 -15.02 0.53
N ASN A 328 1.14 -15.79 0.77
CA ASN A 328 1.73 -16.66 -0.24
C ASN A 328 0.77 -17.78 -0.62
N LEU A 329 0.14 -18.42 0.37
CA LEU A 329 -0.85 -19.47 0.11
C LEU A 329 -2.07 -18.92 -0.63
N LEU A 330 -2.51 -17.70 -0.30
CA LEU A 330 -3.59 -17.04 -1.05
C LEU A 330 -3.20 -16.78 -2.51
N ALA A 331 -1.99 -16.26 -2.74
CA ALA A 331 -1.51 -15.98 -4.09
C ALA A 331 -1.25 -17.27 -4.91
N GLU A 332 -0.87 -18.36 -4.25
CA GLU A 332 -0.78 -19.69 -4.89
C GLU A 332 -2.15 -20.25 -5.27
N GLN A 333 -3.12 -20.10 -4.39
CA GLN A 333 -4.46 -20.67 -4.58
C GLN A 333 -5.30 -19.87 -5.59
N PHE A 334 -5.26 -18.54 -5.52
CA PHE A 334 -6.15 -17.65 -6.25
C PHE A 334 -5.45 -16.82 -7.34
N GLY A 335 -4.14 -16.75 -7.31
CA GLY A 335 -3.33 -15.82 -8.10
C GLY A 335 -3.05 -14.50 -7.37
N PRO A 336 -2.00 -13.75 -7.77
CA PRO A 336 -1.63 -12.49 -7.13
C PRO A 336 -2.65 -11.36 -7.35
N GLU A 337 -3.23 -11.24 -8.55
CA GLU A 337 -4.18 -10.17 -8.87
C GLU A 337 -5.49 -10.24 -8.07
N PRO A 338 -6.14 -11.41 -7.88
CA PRO A 338 -7.28 -11.53 -6.98
C PRO A 338 -6.97 -11.10 -5.55
N VAL A 339 -5.78 -11.45 -5.04
CA VAL A 339 -5.35 -11.06 -3.70
C VAL A 339 -5.13 -9.54 -3.62
N ARG A 340 -4.43 -8.94 -4.60
CA ARG A 340 -4.25 -7.48 -4.67
C ARG A 340 -5.60 -6.75 -4.68
N TYR A 341 -6.50 -7.17 -5.56
CA TYR A 341 -7.85 -6.57 -5.68
C TYR A 341 -8.60 -6.62 -4.35
N TYR A 342 -8.71 -7.80 -3.77
CA TYR A 342 -9.43 -8.00 -2.51
C TYR A 342 -8.89 -7.13 -1.38
N LEU A 343 -7.56 -7.08 -1.22
CA LEU A 343 -6.91 -6.34 -0.15
C LEU A 343 -7.22 -4.84 -0.15
N VAL A 344 -7.41 -4.22 -1.31
CA VAL A 344 -7.71 -2.77 -1.40
C VAL A 344 -9.16 -2.47 -1.72
N ARG A 345 -9.95 -3.47 -2.16
CA ARG A 345 -11.35 -3.29 -2.49
C ARG A 345 -12.28 -3.47 -1.29
N ASP A 346 -12.00 -4.43 -0.43
CA ASP A 346 -12.90 -4.83 0.68
C ASP A 346 -12.54 -4.17 2.02
N ILE A 347 -11.70 -3.16 2.01
CA ILE A 347 -11.34 -2.36 3.18
C ILE A 347 -11.36 -0.87 2.83
N THR A 348 -11.99 -0.06 3.67
CA THR A 348 -11.88 1.40 3.57
C THR A 348 -10.57 1.85 4.23
N THR A 349 -9.78 2.67 3.54
CA THR A 349 -8.52 3.20 4.09
C THR A 349 -8.73 3.81 5.47
N GLY A 350 -7.93 3.39 6.44
CA GLY A 350 -8.00 3.83 7.83
C GLY A 350 -8.98 3.05 8.73
N LYS A 351 -9.84 2.20 8.18
CA LYS A 351 -10.77 1.35 8.96
C LYS A 351 -10.29 -0.10 8.98
N ASP A 352 -10.78 -0.87 9.96
CA ASP A 352 -10.56 -2.31 10.03
C ASP A 352 -11.55 -3.07 9.13
N ALA A 353 -11.14 -4.24 8.67
CA ALA A 353 -12.00 -5.19 7.97
C ALA A 353 -11.76 -6.61 8.48
N ASN A 354 -12.67 -7.52 8.18
CA ASN A 354 -12.50 -8.95 8.45
C ASN A 354 -12.11 -9.69 7.18
N PHE A 355 -11.04 -10.46 7.25
CA PHE A 355 -10.63 -11.33 6.15
C PHE A 355 -11.58 -12.51 6.03
N ASP A 356 -12.02 -12.77 4.80
CA ASP A 356 -12.85 -13.90 4.42
C ASP A 356 -12.46 -14.38 3.01
N ALA A 357 -11.98 -15.61 2.89
CA ALA A 357 -11.54 -16.19 1.63
C ALA A 357 -12.71 -16.41 0.64
N ASP A 358 -13.91 -16.75 1.14
CA ASP A 358 -15.09 -16.90 0.28
C ASP A 358 -15.52 -15.55 -0.29
N ARG A 359 -15.39 -14.49 0.50
CA ARG A 359 -15.65 -13.12 0.05
C ARG A 359 -14.63 -12.64 -0.99
N LEU A 360 -13.35 -13.01 -0.85
CA LEU A 360 -12.33 -12.78 -1.90
C LEU A 360 -12.79 -13.40 -3.23
N VAL A 361 -13.15 -14.69 -3.20
CA VAL A 361 -13.62 -15.41 -4.40
C VAL A 361 -14.89 -14.78 -4.96
N MET A 362 -15.84 -14.41 -4.08
CA MET A 362 -17.09 -13.78 -4.47
C MET A 362 -16.84 -12.43 -5.17
N LEU A 363 -16.06 -11.52 -4.58
CA LEU A 363 -15.77 -10.20 -5.14
C LEU A 363 -15.03 -10.33 -6.48
N TYR A 364 -14.01 -11.16 -6.54
CA TYR A 364 -13.27 -11.40 -7.78
C TYR A 364 -14.19 -11.96 -8.88
N ASN A 365 -14.97 -12.98 -8.58
CA ASN A 365 -15.86 -13.59 -9.58
C ASN A 365 -16.97 -12.63 -10.04
N THR A 366 -17.51 -11.80 -9.14
CA THR A 366 -18.59 -10.87 -9.47
C THR A 366 -18.05 -9.67 -10.22
N GLU A 367 -17.16 -8.89 -9.60
CA GLU A 367 -16.74 -7.59 -10.10
C GLU A 367 -15.74 -7.69 -11.27
N LEU A 368 -14.81 -8.68 -11.21
CA LEU A 368 -13.80 -8.84 -12.25
C LEU A 368 -14.17 -9.86 -13.30
N ALA A 369 -14.48 -11.11 -12.95
CA ALA A 369 -14.72 -12.14 -13.94
C ALA A 369 -16.07 -11.96 -14.66
N ASN A 370 -17.17 -11.76 -13.92
CA ASN A 370 -18.50 -11.65 -14.49
C ASN A 370 -18.83 -10.24 -15.02
N ASP A 371 -18.37 -9.18 -14.35
CA ASP A 371 -18.69 -7.82 -14.79
C ASP A 371 -17.66 -7.31 -15.79
N LEU A 372 -16.43 -6.97 -15.38
CA LEU A 372 -15.43 -6.37 -16.28
C LEU A 372 -14.93 -7.36 -17.34
N GLY A 373 -14.59 -8.58 -16.95
CA GLY A 373 -14.09 -9.61 -17.87
C GLY A 373 -15.12 -10.00 -18.92
N ASN A 374 -16.38 -10.17 -18.50
CA ASN A 374 -17.48 -10.47 -19.44
C ASN A 374 -17.80 -9.26 -20.34
N LEU A 375 -17.77 -8.04 -19.83
CA LEU A 375 -17.91 -6.82 -20.63
C LEU A 375 -16.87 -6.77 -21.75
N CYS A 376 -15.58 -6.91 -21.44
CA CYS A 376 -14.50 -6.92 -22.42
C CYS A 376 -14.68 -8.07 -23.43
N ASN A 377 -14.90 -9.28 -22.94
CA ASN A 377 -15.05 -10.45 -23.79
C ASN A 377 -16.25 -10.34 -24.75
N ARG A 378 -17.41 -9.90 -24.27
CA ARG A 378 -18.62 -9.71 -25.12
C ARG A 378 -18.39 -8.61 -26.15
N SER A 379 -17.85 -7.46 -25.75
CA SER A 379 -17.62 -6.31 -26.64
C SER A 379 -16.64 -6.64 -27.77
N ILE A 380 -15.52 -7.29 -27.45
CA ILE A 380 -14.50 -7.71 -28.42
C ILE A 380 -15.06 -8.78 -29.36
N ASN A 381 -15.74 -9.82 -28.84
CA ASN A 381 -16.33 -10.87 -29.67
C ASN A 381 -17.41 -10.35 -30.62
N MET A 382 -18.28 -9.43 -30.18
CA MET A 382 -19.28 -8.82 -31.02
C MET A 382 -18.67 -7.94 -32.12
N THR A 383 -17.63 -7.15 -31.77
CA THR A 383 -16.91 -6.35 -32.77
C THR A 383 -16.20 -7.23 -33.79
N ARG A 384 -15.56 -8.31 -33.34
CA ARG A 384 -14.96 -9.30 -34.25
C ARG A 384 -16.00 -9.91 -35.19
N ARG A 385 -17.13 -10.31 -34.65
CA ARG A 385 -18.17 -11.02 -35.40
C ARG A 385 -18.92 -10.12 -36.37
N TYR A 386 -19.24 -8.88 -35.99
CA TYR A 386 -20.15 -8.01 -36.72
C TYR A 386 -19.46 -6.86 -37.45
N CYS A 387 -18.19 -6.57 -37.13
CA CYS A 387 -17.40 -5.46 -37.67
C CYS A 387 -16.00 -5.89 -38.12
N ASP A 388 -15.73 -7.16 -38.34
CA ASP A 388 -14.45 -7.71 -38.81
C ASP A 388 -13.23 -7.23 -37.93
N SER A 389 -13.42 -7.11 -36.63
CA SER A 389 -12.45 -6.59 -35.65
C SER A 389 -12.04 -5.13 -35.89
N VAL A 390 -12.83 -4.33 -36.58
CA VAL A 390 -12.51 -2.92 -36.88
C VAL A 390 -13.50 -1.99 -36.22
N ILE A 391 -12.96 -0.99 -35.50
CA ILE A 391 -13.73 0.12 -34.93
C ILE A 391 -13.94 1.15 -36.03
N SER A 392 -15.19 1.42 -36.36
CA SER A 392 -15.57 2.38 -37.41
C SER A 392 -16.21 3.63 -36.79
N ASP A 393 -16.23 4.73 -37.56
CA ASP A 393 -16.97 5.92 -37.20
C ASP A 393 -18.47 5.64 -37.12
N ALA A 394 -19.09 6.14 -36.03
CA ALA A 394 -20.50 5.90 -35.77
C ALA A 394 -21.18 7.11 -35.10
N GLU A 395 -20.61 8.30 -35.23
CA GLU A 395 -21.13 9.53 -34.59
C GLU A 395 -22.54 9.89 -35.05
N GLU A 396 -22.91 9.51 -36.27
CA GLU A 396 -24.24 9.76 -36.85
C GLU A 396 -25.42 9.08 -36.11
N TYR A 397 -25.13 8.06 -35.30
CA TYR A 397 -26.12 7.29 -34.53
C TYR A 397 -25.96 7.42 -33.02
N ASP A 398 -25.43 8.54 -32.56
CA ASP A 398 -25.23 8.83 -31.16
C ASP A 398 -26.56 9.19 -30.44
N ASP A 399 -27.28 8.15 -30.03
CA ASP A 399 -28.55 8.28 -29.31
C ASP A 399 -28.39 8.72 -27.85
N GLU A 400 -29.48 9.03 -27.16
CA GLU A 400 -29.46 9.53 -25.76
C GLU A 400 -28.86 8.49 -24.81
N ALA A 401 -29.00 7.19 -25.04
CA ALA A 401 -28.40 6.15 -24.22
C ALA A 401 -26.87 6.11 -24.38
N SER A 402 -26.36 6.30 -25.59
CA SER A 402 -24.94 6.39 -25.92
C SER A 402 -24.32 7.66 -25.31
N LYS A 403 -25.01 8.80 -25.37
CA LYS A 403 -24.60 10.05 -24.71
C LYS A 403 -24.53 9.88 -23.19
N ALA A 404 -25.57 9.27 -22.60
CA ALA A 404 -25.60 8.98 -21.16
C ALA A 404 -24.43 8.09 -20.72
N LEU A 405 -24.09 7.06 -21.52
CA LEU A 405 -22.94 6.18 -21.22
C LEU A 405 -21.61 6.96 -21.21
N ARG A 406 -21.41 7.86 -22.17
CA ARG A 406 -20.22 8.74 -22.20
C ARG A 406 -20.13 9.61 -20.95
N VAL A 407 -21.23 10.28 -20.59
CA VAL A 407 -21.29 11.10 -19.36
C VAL A 407 -20.95 10.27 -18.12
N THR A 408 -21.47 9.03 -18.06
CA THR A 408 -21.18 8.11 -16.94
C THR A 408 -19.70 7.73 -16.91
N MET A 409 -19.05 7.55 -18.07
CA MET A 409 -17.61 7.27 -18.15
C MET A 409 -16.77 8.46 -17.65
N ASP A 410 -17.09 9.68 -18.12
CA ASP A 410 -16.39 10.88 -17.69
C ASP A 410 -16.53 11.11 -16.18
N GLN A 411 -17.73 10.84 -15.62
CA GLN A 411 -17.95 10.86 -14.18
C GLN A 411 -17.13 9.80 -13.44
N ALA A 412 -17.04 8.60 -13.98
CA ALA A 412 -16.25 7.52 -13.38
C ALA A 412 -14.76 7.88 -13.35
N VAL A 413 -14.19 8.44 -14.43
CA VAL A 413 -12.80 8.93 -14.48
C VAL A 413 -12.58 10.01 -13.42
N THR A 414 -13.50 10.98 -13.33
CA THR A 414 -13.42 12.09 -12.37
C THR A 414 -13.46 11.59 -10.92
N LEU A 415 -14.40 10.69 -10.60
CA LEU A 415 -14.57 10.14 -9.26
C LEU A 415 -13.40 9.22 -8.89
N PHE A 416 -12.97 8.38 -9.82
CA PHE A 416 -11.80 7.50 -9.62
C PHE A 416 -10.57 8.33 -9.27
N SER A 417 -10.26 9.34 -10.10
CA SER A 417 -9.10 10.23 -9.87
C SER A 417 -9.19 10.95 -8.52
N LYS A 418 -10.37 11.50 -8.21
CA LYS A 418 -10.59 12.16 -6.92
C LYS A 418 -10.36 11.23 -5.73
N TYR A 419 -10.93 10.03 -5.76
CA TYR A 419 -10.79 9.07 -4.65
C TYR A 419 -9.36 8.54 -4.53
N MET A 420 -8.67 8.34 -5.65
CA MET A 420 -7.25 7.97 -5.63
C MET A 420 -6.38 9.08 -5.03
N ASP A 421 -6.62 10.34 -5.38
CA ASP A 421 -5.92 11.50 -4.81
C ASP A 421 -6.23 11.70 -3.30
N ASP A 422 -7.41 11.26 -2.85
CA ASP A 422 -7.82 11.24 -1.45
C ASP A 422 -7.33 9.96 -0.71
N ASN A 423 -6.56 9.08 -1.34
CA ASN A 423 -6.10 7.78 -0.84
C ASN A 423 -7.24 6.79 -0.48
N MET A 424 -8.40 6.92 -1.13
CA MET A 424 -9.61 6.12 -0.91
C MET A 424 -9.77 5.06 -2.02
N VAL A 425 -8.85 4.09 -2.07
CA VAL A 425 -8.76 3.12 -3.18
C VAL A 425 -10.04 2.29 -3.34
N SER A 426 -10.67 1.85 -2.24
CA SER A 426 -11.93 1.09 -2.29
C SER A 426 -13.07 1.87 -2.96
N ASP A 427 -13.18 3.19 -2.68
CA ASP A 427 -14.20 4.06 -3.28
C ASP A 427 -13.90 4.35 -4.76
N ALA A 428 -12.62 4.50 -5.12
CA ALA A 428 -12.19 4.63 -6.52
C ALA A 428 -12.62 3.39 -7.33
N LEU A 429 -12.34 2.20 -6.82
CA LEU A 429 -12.76 0.94 -7.46
C LEU A 429 -14.29 0.81 -7.53
N ALA A 430 -15.02 1.25 -6.51
CA ALA A 430 -16.48 1.26 -6.52
C ALA A 430 -17.05 2.16 -7.65
N ALA A 431 -16.46 3.33 -7.86
CA ALA A 431 -16.84 4.23 -8.96
C ALA A 431 -16.60 3.57 -10.33
N LEU A 432 -15.48 2.89 -10.49
CA LEU A 432 -15.14 2.17 -11.73
C LEU A 432 -16.09 0.97 -11.98
N ASN A 433 -16.40 0.20 -10.94
CA ASN A 433 -17.34 -0.92 -11.02
C ASN A 433 -18.78 -0.47 -11.36
N ALA A 434 -19.19 0.71 -10.87
CA ALA A 434 -20.48 1.30 -11.26
C ALA A 434 -20.55 1.60 -12.76
N GLN A 435 -19.45 2.11 -13.36
CA GLN A 435 -19.33 2.31 -14.79
C GLN A 435 -19.40 1.00 -15.58
N VAL A 436 -18.69 -0.05 -15.12
CA VAL A 436 -18.74 -1.38 -15.75
C VAL A 436 -20.17 -1.94 -15.75
N SER A 437 -20.88 -1.77 -14.64
CA SER A 437 -22.30 -2.16 -14.53
C SER A 437 -23.19 -1.39 -15.50
N ALA A 438 -22.94 -0.07 -15.67
CA ALA A 438 -23.67 0.75 -16.66
C ALA A 438 -23.41 0.26 -18.10
N CYS A 439 -22.19 -0.14 -18.43
CA CYS A 439 -21.86 -0.73 -19.74
C CYS A 439 -22.61 -2.05 -19.97
N ASN A 440 -22.66 -2.93 -18.98
CA ASN A 440 -23.41 -4.18 -19.08
C ASN A 440 -24.92 -3.94 -19.27
N ALA A 441 -25.51 -2.97 -18.55
CA ALA A 441 -26.89 -2.55 -18.73
C ALA A 441 -27.14 -1.96 -20.14
N TYR A 442 -26.19 -1.16 -20.65
CA TYR A 442 -26.25 -0.61 -22.00
C TYR A 442 -26.24 -1.68 -23.08
N ILE A 443 -25.47 -2.77 -22.93
CA ILE A 443 -25.50 -3.93 -23.83
C ILE A 443 -26.90 -4.55 -23.87
N GLU A 444 -27.52 -4.76 -22.71
CA GLU A 444 -28.88 -5.37 -22.66
C GLU A 444 -29.94 -4.42 -23.22
N GLN A 445 -29.79 -3.11 -23.02
CA GLN A 445 -30.72 -2.12 -23.60
C GLN A 445 -30.59 -2.00 -25.11
N GLN A 446 -29.37 -1.97 -25.65
CA GLN A 446 -29.12 -1.78 -27.08
C GLN A 446 -29.26 -3.06 -27.90
N GLN A 447 -29.13 -4.22 -27.27
CA GLN A 447 -29.27 -5.56 -27.90
C GLN A 447 -28.48 -5.69 -29.22
N PRO A 448 -27.14 -5.51 -29.22
CA PRO A 448 -26.35 -5.50 -30.46
C PRO A 448 -26.52 -6.76 -31.32
N TRP A 449 -26.84 -7.90 -30.73
CA TRP A 449 -27.18 -9.14 -31.45
C TRP A 449 -28.50 -9.07 -32.23
N GLN A 450 -29.41 -8.16 -31.89
CA GLN A 450 -30.61 -7.90 -32.68
C GLN A 450 -30.32 -6.90 -33.79
N LEU A 451 -29.56 -5.82 -33.47
CA LEU A 451 -29.11 -4.84 -34.45
C LEU A 451 -28.32 -5.50 -35.59
N ALA A 452 -27.52 -6.52 -35.29
CA ALA A 452 -26.76 -7.27 -36.29
C ALA A 452 -27.61 -8.09 -37.30
N LYS A 453 -28.93 -8.22 -37.09
CA LYS A 453 -29.83 -8.91 -38.00
C LYS A 453 -30.46 -8.00 -39.04
N ASP A 454 -30.33 -6.68 -38.88
CA ASP A 454 -30.90 -5.68 -39.77
C ASP A 454 -29.76 -4.83 -40.36
N GLU A 455 -29.57 -4.93 -41.67
CA GLU A 455 -28.53 -4.19 -42.39
C GLU A 455 -28.70 -2.66 -42.25
N ALA A 456 -29.94 -2.17 -42.16
CA ALA A 456 -30.24 -0.75 -41.94
C ALA A 456 -29.79 -0.26 -40.54
N ALA A 457 -29.71 -1.17 -39.56
CA ALA A 457 -29.23 -0.87 -38.22
C ALA A 457 -27.69 -0.96 -38.05
N ALA A 458 -26.94 -1.31 -39.11
CA ALA A 458 -25.50 -1.47 -39.05
C ALA A 458 -24.74 -0.23 -38.52
N PRO A 459 -25.09 1.02 -38.89
CA PRO A 459 -24.43 2.19 -38.30
C PRO A 459 -24.66 2.33 -36.78
N ARG A 460 -25.87 2.05 -36.30
CA ARG A 460 -26.18 2.02 -34.86
C ARG A 460 -25.41 0.92 -34.13
N LEU A 461 -25.31 -0.28 -34.71
CA LEU A 461 -24.53 -1.38 -34.16
C LEU A 461 -23.05 -0.97 -33.99
N ARG A 462 -22.45 -0.34 -35.00
CA ARG A 462 -21.06 0.16 -34.93
C ARG A 462 -20.89 1.19 -33.82
N CYS A 463 -21.85 2.12 -33.68
CA CYS A 463 -21.86 3.10 -32.59
C CYS A 463 -21.87 2.40 -31.23
N VAL A 464 -22.78 1.47 -30.99
CA VAL A 464 -22.89 0.73 -29.73
C VAL A 464 -21.58 0.01 -29.39
N LEU A 465 -21.00 -0.71 -30.36
CA LEU A 465 -19.75 -1.44 -30.12
C LEU A 465 -18.57 -0.52 -29.88
N ARG A 466 -18.46 0.60 -30.61
CA ARG A 466 -17.42 1.62 -30.37
C ARG A 466 -17.49 2.16 -28.93
N HIS A 467 -18.69 2.51 -28.45
CA HIS A 467 -18.87 3.02 -27.09
C HIS A 467 -18.42 2.01 -26.02
N LEU A 468 -18.77 0.74 -26.20
CA LEU A 468 -18.37 -0.33 -25.29
C LEU A 468 -16.84 -0.54 -25.26
N LEU A 469 -16.21 -0.55 -26.45
CA LEU A 469 -14.75 -0.72 -26.55
C LEU A 469 -14.00 0.45 -25.96
N GLU A 470 -14.50 1.68 -26.17
CA GLU A 470 -13.92 2.89 -25.56
C GLU A 470 -13.99 2.83 -24.03
N CYS A 471 -15.15 2.43 -23.46
CA CYS A 471 -15.28 2.21 -22.03
C CYS A 471 -14.35 1.10 -21.52
N CYS A 472 -14.24 -0.02 -22.25
CA CYS A 472 -13.29 -1.09 -21.89
C CYS A 472 -11.83 -0.59 -21.87
N ALA A 473 -11.43 0.24 -22.84
CA ALA A 473 -10.09 0.76 -22.94
C ALA A 473 -9.75 1.70 -21.77
N GLN A 474 -10.62 2.67 -21.49
CA GLN A 474 -10.41 3.61 -20.39
C GLN A 474 -10.47 2.93 -19.02
N THR A 475 -11.41 1.99 -18.80
CA THR A 475 -11.49 1.17 -17.59
C THR A 475 -10.24 0.30 -17.43
N GLY A 476 -9.82 -0.35 -18.53
CA GLY A 476 -8.60 -1.17 -18.57
C GLY A 476 -7.35 -0.38 -18.23
N TYR A 477 -7.24 0.86 -18.68
CA TYR A 477 -6.15 1.76 -18.32
C TYR A 477 -6.18 2.12 -16.83
N LEU A 478 -7.31 2.63 -16.33
CA LEU A 478 -7.42 3.11 -14.94
C LEU A 478 -7.18 2.00 -13.90
N ILE A 479 -7.67 0.77 -14.16
CA ILE A 479 -7.46 -0.33 -13.22
C ILE A 479 -5.99 -0.77 -13.12
N GLY A 480 -5.13 -0.29 -14.02
CA GLY A 480 -3.70 -0.64 -14.10
C GLY A 480 -2.89 -0.26 -12.88
N CYS A 481 -3.30 0.75 -12.11
CA CYS A 481 -2.65 1.04 -10.83
C CYS A 481 -2.90 -0.05 -9.78
N VAL A 482 -4.01 -0.79 -9.88
CA VAL A 482 -4.38 -1.88 -8.95
C VAL A 482 -3.98 -3.25 -9.52
N LEU A 483 -4.31 -3.51 -10.79
CA LEU A 483 -4.14 -4.79 -11.51
C LEU A 483 -3.35 -4.57 -12.81
N PRO A 484 -2.02 -4.42 -12.72
CA PRO A 484 -1.19 -4.07 -13.88
C PRO A 484 -1.23 -5.10 -15.01
N ASP A 485 -1.23 -6.40 -14.68
CA ASP A 485 -1.24 -7.45 -15.69
C ASP A 485 -2.60 -7.57 -16.38
N ALA A 486 -3.71 -7.41 -15.65
CA ALA A 486 -5.05 -7.38 -16.23
C ALA A 486 -5.24 -6.18 -17.15
N SER A 487 -4.76 -5.00 -16.73
CA SER A 487 -4.72 -3.79 -17.56
C SER A 487 -3.98 -4.05 -18.87
N ALA A 488 -2.76 -4.61 -18.79
CA ALA A 488 -1.98 -4.95 -19.97
C ALA A 488 -2.74 -5.92 -20.90
N ARG A 489 -3.39 -6.95 -20.36
CA ARG A 489 -4.19 -7.91 -21.16
C ARG A 489 -5.40 -7.23 -21.82
N ILE A 490 -6.08 -6.31 -21.14
CA ILE A 490 -7.22 -5.58 -21.73
C ILE A 490 -6.73 -4.68 -22.87
N LEU A 491 -5.70 -3.88 -22.64
CA LEU A 491 -5.19 -2.96 -23.64
C LEU A 491 -4.55 -3.68 -24.83
N ASP A 492 -3.91 -4.84 -24.62
CA ASP A 492 -3.38 -5.68 -25.69
C ASP A 492 -4.52 -6.22 -26.59
N GLN A 493 -5.60 -6.77 -26.01
CA GLN A 493 -6.74 -7.26 -26.79
C GLN A 493 -7.43 -6.15 -27.58
N LEU A 494 -7.42 -4.94 -27.05
CA LEU A 494 -7.91 -3.75 -27.76
C LEU A 494 -6.87 -3.17 -28.73
N ASN A 495 -5.63 -3.72 -28.78
CA ASN A 495 -4.49 -3.18 -29.54
C ASN A 495 -4.24 -1.70 -29.20
N ALA A 496 -4.47 -1.32 -27.95
CA ALA A 496 -4.53 0.08 -27.51
C ALA A 496 -3.36 0.49 -26.60
N ALA A 497 -2.42 -0.40 -26.26
CA ALA A 497 -1.33 -0.11 -25.33
C ALA A 497 -0.55 1.17 -25.71
N ASP A 498 -0.22 1.34 -26.99
CA ASP A 498 0.50 2.53 -27.48
C ASP A 498 -0.35 3.80 -27.42
N LEU A 499 -1.68 3.68 -27.52
CA LEU A 499 -2.59 4.84 -27.43
C LEU A 499 -2.68 5.42 -26.01
N PHE A 500 -2.30 4.64 -25.00
CA PHE A 500 -2.32 5.04 -23.59
C PHE A 500 -0.93 5.32 -23.00
N ARG A 501 0.14 5.04 -23.73
CA ARG A 501 1.53 5.14 -23.22
C ARG A 501 1.87 6.51 -22.62
N ASP A 502 1.49 7.59 -23.31
CA ASP A 502 1.80 8.96 -22.91
C ASP A 502 0.58 9.70 -22.34
N ARG A 503 -0.47 8.97 -21.96
CA ARG A 503 -1.66 9.56 -21.37
C ARG A 503 -1.58 9.53 -19.85
N THR A 504 -2.25 10.52 -19.27
CA THR A 504 -2.53 10.58 -17.84
C THR A 504 -4.04 10.54 -17.63
N PRO A 505 -4.54 10.22 -16.42
CA PRO A 505 -5.97 10.28 -16.13
C PRO A 505 -6.62 11.63 -16.48
N ASP A 506 -5.91 12.74 -16.30
CA ASP A 506 -6.38 14.09 -16.62
C ASP A 506 -6.50 14.35 -18.13
N THR A 507 -5.83 13.53 -18.96
CA THR A 507 -5.87 13.63 -20.44
C THR A 507 -6.77 12.59 -21.07
N LEU A 508 -7.46 11.77 -20.26
CA LEU A 508 -8.47 10.85 -20.78
C LEU A 508 -9.67 11.64 -21.30
N ALA A 509 -9.96 11.47 -22.55
CA ALA A 509 -11.12 12.03 -23.21
C ALA A 509 -11.79 10.96 -24.06
N TRP A 510 -13.04 11.16 -24.39
CA TRP A 510 -13.76 10.26 -25.28
C TRP A 510 -13.13 10.24 -26.68
N GLY A 511 -13.02 9.08 -27.31
CA GLY A 511 -12.54 8.91 -28.67
C GLY A 511 -11.02 8.61 -28.77
N ILE A 512 -10.46 7.94 -27.77
CA ILE A 512 -9.05 7.48 -27.78
C ILE A 512 -8.83 6.43 -28.87
N LEU A 513 -9.79 5.51 -29.06
CA LEU A 513 -9.74 4.51 -30.11
C LEU A 513 -10.10 5.15 -31.46
N PRO A 514 -9.16 5.29 -32.43
CA PRO A 514 -9.45 5.99 -33.68
C PRO A 514 -10.36 5.18 -34.61
N SER A 515 -11.00 5.85 -35.57
CA SER A 515 -11.73 5.17 -36.64
C SER A 515 -10.78 4.34 -37.50
N GLY A 516 -11.21 3.15 -37.89
CA GLY A 516 -10.37 2.19 -38.61
C GLY A 516 -9.42 1.36 -37.72
N HIS A 517 -9.43 1.60 -36.42
CA HIS A 517 -8.59 0.84 -35.48
C HIS A 517 -9.00 -0.65 -35.43
N ARG A 518 -8.00 -1.51 -35.53
CA ARG A 518 -8.21 -2.97 -35.49
C ARG A 518 -7.86 -3.52 -34.12
N ILE A 519 -8.80 -4.24 -33.50
CA ILE A 519 -8.60 -4.95 -32.25
C ILE A 519 -8.05 -6.36 -32.47
N ASN A 520 -7.41 -6.93 -31.44
CA ASN A 520 -6.86 -8.29 -31.44
C ASN A 520 -7.93 -9.34 -31.07
N ASP A 521 -7.54 -10.60 -31.09
CA ASP A 521 -8.41 -11.71 -30.71
C ASP A 521 -8.72 -11.69 -29.19
N PRO A 522 -9.96 -12.02 -28.80
CA PRO A 522 -10.34 -12.06 -27.39
C PRO A 522 -9.71 -13.25 -26.66
N ALA A 523 -9.32 -12.99 -25.40
CA ALA A 523 -8.90 -14.00 -24.45
C ALA A 523 -9.51 -13.70 -23.07
N PRO A 524 -9.72 -14.67 -22.19
CA PRO A 524 -10.19 -14.40 -20.83
C PRO A 524 -9.23 -13.49 -20.08
N VAL A 525 -9.67 -12.30 -19.69
CA VAL A 525 -8.87 -11.37 -18.87
C VAL A 525 -8.82 -11.84 -17.42
N PHE A 526 -9.99 -12.25 -16.90
CA PHE A 526 -10.17 -12.72 -15.54
C PHE A 526 -10.76 -14.13 -15.54
N PRO A 527 -9.93 -15.19 -15.51
CA PRO A 527 -10.44 -16.56 -15.40
C PRO A 527 -11.23 -16.71 -14.08
N ARG A 528 -12.44 -17.25 -14.17
CA ARG A 528 -13.27 -17.45 -12.98
C ARG A 528 -12.61 -18.44 -12.00
N ILE A 529 -12.60 -18.08 -10.74
CA ILE A 529 -12.18 -18.99 -9.66
C ILE A 529 -13.34 -19.95 -9.38
N LEU A 530 -13.09 -21.24 -9.60
CA LEU A 530 -14.09 -22.30 -9.45
C LEU A 530 -14.04 -22.90 -8.04
N SER A 531 -15.21 -23.17 -7.47
CA SER A 531 -15.32 -24.00 -6.27
C SER A 531 -14.90 -25.43 -6.55
N GLU A 532 -14.55 -26.21 -5.52
CA GLU A 532 -14.20 -27.63 -5.66
C GLU A 532 -15.34 -28.43 -6.30
N GLU A 533 -16.60 -28.09 -5.99
CA GLU A 533 -17.77 -28.72 -6.59
C GLU A 533 -17.89 -28.39 -8.09
N GLU A 534 -17.62 -27.14 -8.49
CA GLU A 534 -17.61 -26.71 -9.90
C GLU A 534 -16.45 -27.38 -10.66
N LYS A 535 -15.27 -27.49 -10.07
CA LYS A 535 -14.13 -28.21 -10.65
C LYS A 535 -14.47 -29.68 -10.88
N ALA A 536 -15.07 -30.35 -9.89
CA ALA A 536 -15.50 -31.75 -10.02
C ALA A 536 -16.54 -31.94 -11.14
N LYS A 537 -17.55 -31.06 -11.23
CA LYS A 537 -18.56 -31.11 -12.30
C LYS A 537 -17.94 -30.89 -13.69
N LEU A 538 -16.97 -29.98 -13.82
CA LEU A 538 -16.24 -29.76 -15.08
C LEU A 538 -15.40 -30.96 -15.48
N ALA A 539 -14.69 -31.58 -14.54
CA ALA A 539 -13.91 -32.78 -14.78
C ALA A 539 -14.80 -33.94 -15.25
N GLU A 540 -15.98 -34.14 -14.62
CA GLU A 540 -16.96 -35.15 -15.03
C GLU A 540 -17.50 -34.90 -16.44
N LYS A 541 -17.83 -33.62 -16.75
CA LYS A 541 -18.30 -33.22 -18.08
C LYS A 541 -17.23 -33.48 -19.15
N ALA A 542 -15.98 -33.13 -18.90
CA ALA A 542 -14.85 -33.37 -19.79
C ALA A 542 -14.66 -34.87 -20.06
N ALA A 543 -14.70 -35.69 -18.98
CA ALA A 543 -14.61 -37.15 -19.11
C ALA A 543 -15.76 -37.76 -19.93
N ARG A 544 -16.99 -37.24 -19.77
CA ARG A 544 -18.15 -37.66 -20.59
C ARG A 544 -18.00 -37.27 -22.06
N THR A 545 -17.41 -36.10 -22.35
CA THR A 545 -17.18 -35.60 -23.71
C THR A 545 -16.11 -36.44 -24.42
N ALA A 546 -15.00 -36.74 -23.72
CA ALA A 546 -13.93 -37.59 -24.23
C ALA A 546 -14.42 -39.01 -24.56
N LYS A 547 -15.33 -39.58 -23.74
CA LYS A 547 -15.97 -40.91 -24.02
C LYS A 547 -16.93 -40.89 -25.18
N LYS A 548 -17.40 -39.75 -25.67
CA LYS A 548 -18.31 -39.63 -26.85
C LYS A 548 -17.54 -39.43 -28.17
N GLN A 549 -16.25 -39.04 -28.07
CA GLN A 549 -15.42 -38.78 -29.26
C GLN A 549 -14.43 -39.92 -29.56
N GLY A 550 -14.27 -40.88 -28.68
CA GLY A 550 -13.59 -42.15 -28.92
C GLY A 550 -14.56 -43.31 -29.12
#